data_0638e1fb1dbb0cf7d244819edf8aa4c2
#
_entry.id   0638e1fb1dbb0cf7d244819edf8aa4c2
#
_cell.length_a   1.000
_cell.length_b   1.000
_cell.length_c   1.000
_cell.angle_alpha   90.00
_cell.angle_beta   90.00
_cell.angle_gamma   90.00
#
_symmetry.space_group_name_H-M   'P 1'
#
loop_
_entity.id
_entity.type
_entity.pdbx_description
1 polymer ?
#
loop_
_entity_poly.entity_id
_entity_poly.type
_entity_poly.pdbx_seq_one_letter_code
_entity_poly.pdbx_strand_id
1 'polypeptide(L)'
;MNTLLSVSVALLAGLLMTRVFKPLKLPSVTAYLIAGVLIGPYCIGALNIGGIGFSSHESVSALALISEVALGFIAFSIGSEFKLEDLKKTGKQALVIGVFQALVATLFVDLALYAVYCLMPDKLSLPQVITLGAIATATAPAATLMVVRQYKAKGPLTDLLLPIVALDDAVGLIVFAISFGIAKTLVVGTVDLVSIIINPLVEIFCSLLLGSILGWILTQLEKLFNSNTNRLNLSIAFVFLTVSLSMLDFHIGPVHVSFSSLLVCMMLGTVFCNICPLADDLMSGADKWTSPLFALFFVISGAELELGVFLDIAIVIIGIIYIIFRSLGKYIGTFASAKATKCSPAICKYLGITLLPQAGVALGMCTTAMQLGEDGNLIRNITLFAVLIYELFGPLFTRMALTAAGDIKPISDEVKMRRHTKLKEAKDR
;
A
#
# COMPACT_ATOMS: atom_id res chain seq x y z
N MET A 1 16.16 20.54 9.49
CA MET A 1 15.81 20.03 10.84
C MET A 1 16.69 18.81 11.11
N ASN A 2 17.11 18.55 12.37
CA ASN A 2 17.86 17.32 12.68
C ASN A 2 16.92 16.11 12.48
N THR A 3 17.39 15.05 11.83
CA THR A 3 16.59 13.83 11.53
C THR A 3 15.89 13.26 12.77
N LEU A 4 16.58 13.26 13.92
CA LEU A 4 16.00 12.77 15.18
C LEU A 4 14.80 13.62 15.64
N LEU A 5 14.91 14.95 15.51
CA LEU A 5 13.82 15.87 15.82
C LEU A 5 12.65 15.66 14.86
N SER A 6 12.92 15.45 13.56
CA SER A 6 11.93 15.15 12.54
C SER A 6 11.11 13.91 12.89
N VAL A 7 11.80 12.82 13.26
CA VAL A 7 11.16 11.56 13.68
C VAL A 7 10.32 11.75 14.94
N SER A 8 10.85 12.49 15.92
CA SER A 8 10.15 12.75 17.18
C SER A 8 8.87 13.56 16.96
N VAL A 9 8.94 14.62 16.14
CA VAL A 9 7.79 15.47 15.80
C VAL A 9 6.74 14.65 15.02
N ALA A 10 7.16 13.84 14.05
CA ALA A 10 6.27 12.98 13.30
C ALA A 10 5.51 12.00 14.19
N LEU A 11 6.21 11.29 15.08
CA LEU A 11 5.59 10.36 16.03
C LEU A 11 4.61 11.05 16.98
N LEU A 12 5.02 12.17 17.57
CA LEU A 12 4.18 12.93 18.50
C LEU A 12 2.92 13.47 17.80
N ALA A 13 3.09 14.09 16.63
CA ALA A 13 1.97 14.59 15.84
C ALA A 13 0.99 13.46 15.47
N GLY A 14 1.50 12.33 14.99
CA GLY A 14 0.69 11.17 14.67
C GLY A 14 -0.09 10.66 15.88
N LEU A 15 0.58 10.44 17.02
CA LEU A 15 -0.06 9.96 18.23
C LEU A 15 -1.10 10.92 18.79
N LEU A 16 -0.82 12.22 18.82
CA LEU A 16 -1.76 13.25 19.28
C LEU A 16 -2.99 13.29 18.37
N MET A 17 -2.79 13.21 17.05
CA MET A 17 -3.89 13.22 16.09
C MET A 17 -4.84 12.02 16.27
N THR A 18 -4.33 10.84 16.66
CA THR A 18 -5.21 9.69 16.97
C THR A 18 -6.19 9.99 18.12
N ARG A 19 -5.80 10.84 19.07
CA ARG A 19 -6.69 11.28 20.17
C ARG A 19 -7.79 12.22 19.68
N VAL A 20 -7.43 13.13 18.75
CA VAL A 20 -8.39 14.06 18.13
C VAL A 20 -9.43 13.31 17.30
N PHE A 21 -9.01 12.30 16.54
CA PHE A 21 -9.89 11.52 15.66
C PHE A 21 -10.62 10.35 16.33
N LYS A 22 -10.26 10.01 17.56
CA LYS A 22 -10.93 8.94 18.32
C LYS A 22 -12.45 9.12 18.48
N PRO A 23 -12.99 10.32 18.78
CA PRO A 23 -14.44 10.55 18.85
C PRO A 23 -15.16 10.29 17.51
N LEU A 24 -14.47 10.59 16.38
CA LEU A 24 -14.99 10.37 15.03
C LEU A 24 -14.93 8.89 14.61
N LYS A 25 -14.37 8.03 15.45
CA LYS A 25 -14.22 6.58 15.19
C LYS A 25 -13.48 6.30 13.87
N LEU A 26 -12.56 7.18 13.45
CA LEU A 26 -11.75 6.99 12.26
C LEU A 26 -10.60 6.00 12.51
N PRO A 27 -10.12 5.29 11.48
CA PRO A 27 -8.91 4.48 11.57
C PRO A 27 -7.69 5.31 11.98
N SER A 28 -6.75 4.70 12.71
CA SER A 28 -5.51 5.39 13.11
C SER A 28 -4.66 5.80 11.91
N VAL A 29 -4.71 5.03 10.82
CA VAL A 29 -4.04 5.36 9.55
C VAL A 29 -4.45 6.74 9.05
N THR A 30 -5.76 7.00 8.96
CA THR A 30 -6.28 8.31 8.54
C THR A 30 -5.79 9.44 9.46
N ALA A 31 -5.72 9.18 10.77
CA ALA A 31 -5.21 10.18 11.72
C ALA A 31 -3.71 10.46 11.51
N TYR A 32 -2.91 9.43 11.23
CA TYR A 32 -1.48 9.58 10.93
C TYR A 32 -1.24 10.34 9.63
N LEU A 33 -1.97 10.01 8.57
CA LEU A 33 -1.90 10.73 7.28
C LEU A 33 -2.25 12.21 7.44
N ILE A 34 -3.35 12.52 8.12
CA ILE A 34 -3.75 13.91 8.39
C ILE A 34 -2.71 14.63 9.25
N ALA A 35 -2.12 13.94 10.25
CA ALA A 35 -1.03 14.52 11.03
C ALA A 35 0.15 14.89 10.12
N GLY A 36 0.51 14.01 9.18
CA GLY A 36 1.55 14.24 8.19
C GLY A 36 1.27 15.44 7.30
N VAL A 37 0.06 15.53 6.74
CA VAL A 37 -0.39 16.68 5.95
C VAL A 37 -0.26 17.99 6.76
N LEU A 38 -0.72 17.99 8.01
CA LEU A 38 -0.69 19.19 8.86
C LEU A 38 0.72 19.65 9.20
N ILE A 39 1.64 18.73 9.53
CA ILE A 39 3.04 19.08 9.81
C ILE A 39 3.90 19.19 8.54
N GLY A 40 3.32 18.86 7.39
CA GLY A 40 3.97 18.88 6.08
C GLY A 40 4.26 20.29 5.55
N PRO A 41 4.97 20.36 4.39
CA PRO A 41 5.45 21.62 3.81
C PRO A 41 4.35 22.60 3.40
N TYR A 42 3.11 22.13 3.22
CA TYR A 42 1.99 22.98 2.75
C TYR A 42 1.13 23.55 3.90
N CYS A 43 1.33 23.09 5.15
CA CYS A 43 0.53 23.54 6.30
C CYS A 43 1.42 24.17 7.37
N ILE A 44 1.52 23.56 8.55
CA ILE A 44 2.31 24.11 9.66
C ILE A 44 3.79 24.22 9.28
N GLY A 45 4.32 23.28 8.51
CA GLY A 45 5.70 23.30 8.02
C GLY A 45 6.01 24.55 7.18
N ALA A 46 5.04 25.06 6.43
CA ALA A 46 5.19 26.31 5.66
C ALA A 46 5.46 27.54 6.52
N LEU A 47 5.06 27.54 7.80
CA LEU A 47 5.33 28.64 8.74
C LEU A 47 6.80 28.72 9.13
N ASN A 48 7.60 27.72 8.79
CA ASN A 48 9.05 27.64 9.04
C ASN A 48 9.44 27.93 10.52
N ILE A 49 8.58 27.51 11.44
CA ILE A 49 8.86 27.62 12.89
C ILE A 49 9.83 26.51 13.25
N GLY A 50 11.04 26.86 13.69
CA GLY A 50 12.11 25.90 13.97
C GLY A 50 11.67 24.79 14.92
N GLY A 51 11.73 23.56 14.45
CA GLY A 51 11.38 22.36 15.21
C GLY A 51 9.90 21.95 15.18
N ILE A 52 9.04 22.66 14.47
CA ILE A 52 7.61 22.33 14.34
C ILE A 52 7.28 22.12 12.86
N GLY A 53 7.17 20.84 12.46
CA GLY A 53 6.81 20.47 11.09
C GLY A 53 8.00 20.43 10.10
N PHE A 54 7.70 20.00 8.88
CA PHE A 54 8.64 19.87 7.77
C PHE A 54 8.54 21.11 6.87
N SER A 55 9.59 21.91 6.82
CA SER A 55 9.60 23.19 6.07
C SER A 55 9.75 23.00 4.55
N SER A 56 10.18 21.81 4.08
CA SER A 56 10.38 21.54 2.66
C SER A 56 10.21 20.05 2.36
N HIS A 57 9.96 19.71 1.08
CA HIS A 57 9.96 18.32 0.61
C HIS A 57 11.30 17.63 0.83
N GLU A 58 12.41 18.34 0.73
CA GLU A 58 13.75 17.80 1.02
C GLU A 58 13.86 17.32 2.46
N SER A 59 13.26 18.04 3.42
CA SER A 59 13.25 17.60 4.83
C SER A 59 12.41 16.35 5.07
N VAL A 60 11.38 16.12 4.27
CA VAL A 60 10.56 14.89 4.28
C VAL A 60 11.33 13.75 3.61
N SER A 61 11.91 13.99 2.43
CA SER A 61 12.69 13.01 1.67
C SER A 61 13.92 12.49 2.45
N ALA A 62 14.47 13.28 3.37
CA ALA A 62 15.52 12.81 4.27
C ALA A 62 15.09 11.65 5.19
N LEU A 63 13.78 11.40 5.31
CA LEU A 63 13.21 10.27 6.05
C LEU A 63 12.81 9.10 5.15
N ALA A 64 13.05 9.17 3.84
CA ALA A 64 12.65 8.14 2.87
C ALA A 64 13.15 6.73 3.25
N LEU A 65 14.39 6.62 3.77
CA LEU A 65 14.92 5.34 4.23
C LEU A 65 14.09 4.73 5.36
N ILE A 66 13.53 5.55 6.25
CA ILE A 66 12.67 5.09 7.35
C ILE A 66 11.34 4.58 6.79
N SER A 67 10.78 5.28 5.81
CA SER A 67 9.58 4.84 5.10
C SER A 67 9.80 3.51 4.37
N GLU A 68 10.93 3.34 3.69
CA GLU A 68 11.28 2.12 2.99
C GLU A 68 11.39 0.92 3.94
N VAL A 69 12.11 1.09 5.04
CA VAL A 69 12.21 0.08 6.10
C VAL A 69 10.84 -0.25 6.69
N ALA A 70 10.03 0.76 6.99
CA ALA A 70 8.69 0.56 7.53
C ALA A 70 7.80 -0.21 6.54
N LEU A 71 7.88 0.12 5.25
CA LEU A 71 7.19 -0.61 4.17
C LEU A 71 7.65 -2.07 4.10
N GLY A 72 8.96 -2.33 4.26
CA GLY A 72 9.50 -3.69 4.33
C GLY A 72 8.90 -4.52 5.48
N PHE A 73 8.76 -3.93 6.68
CA PHE A 73 8.08 -4.58 7.80
C PHE A 73 6.58 -4.78 7.57
N ILE A 74 5.91 -3.83 6.93
CA ILE A 74 4.51 -3.98 6.52
C ILE A 74 4.37 -5.15 5.56
N ALA A 75 5.23 -5.24 4.54
CA ALA A 75 5.23 -6.31 3.56
C ALA A 75 5.54 -7.68 4.19
N PHE A 76 6.53 -7.77 5.08
CA PHE A 76 6.83 -8.96 5.87
C PHE A 76 5.61 -9.42 6.68
N SER A 77 4.91 -8.49 7.30
CA SER A 77 3.68 -8.75 8.03
C SER A 77 2.55 -9.25 7.14
N ILE A 78 2.37 -8.65 5.95
CA ILE A 78 1.38 -9.13 4.97
C ILE A 78 1.73 -10.55 4.53
N GLY A 79 3.00 -10.80 4.20
CA GLY A 79 3.48 -12.12 3.82
C GLY A 79 3.22 -13.18 4.88
N SER A 80 3.34 -12.84 6.16
CA SER A 80 3.10 -13.77 7.26
C SER A 80 1.63 -14.21 7.44
N GLU A 81 0.69 -13.48 6.86
CA GLU A 81 -0.73 -13.89 6.80
C GLU A 81 -1.00 -14.93 5.68
N PHE A 82 -0.03 -15.16 4.78
CA PHE A 82 -0.16 -16.11 3.67
C PHE A 82 0.14 -17.54 4.12
N LYS A 83 -0.77 -18.14 4.87
CA LYS A 83 -0.69 -19.55 5.22
C LYS A 83 -1.12 -20.41 4.02
N LEU A 84 -0.26 -21.34 3.59
CA LEU A 84 -0.52 -22.23 2.45
C LEU A 84 -1.82 -23.02 2.59
N GLU A 85 -2.21 -23.36 3.83
CA GLU A 85 -3.46 -24.06 4.11
C GLU A 85 -4.68 -23.23 3.73
N ASP A 86 -4.65 -21.93 4.01
CA ASP A 86 -5.75 -21.00 3.69
C ASP A 86 -5.72 -20.64 2.20
N LEU A 87 -4.53 -20.48 1.63
CA LEU A 87 -4.35 -20.24 0.21
C LEU A 87 -4.85 -21.41 -0.65
N LYS A 88 -4.72 -22.65 -0.20
CA LYS A 88 -5.31 -23.82 -0.89
C LYS A 88 -6.83 -23.76 -0.95
N LYS A 89 -7.50 -23.15 0.04
CA LYS A 89 -8.97 -23.01 0.08
C LYS A 89 -9.47 -21.86 -0.78
N THR A 90 -8.79 -20.71 -0.75
CA THR A 90 -9.26 -19.44 -1.33
C THR A 90 -8.46 -18.99 -2.55
N GLY A 91 -7.29 -19.58 -2.84
CA GLY A 91 -6.32 -19.07 -3.81
C GLY A 91 -6.86 -18.94 -5.23
N LYS A 92 -7.70 -19.90 -5.70
CA LYS A 92 -8.33 -19.78 -7.03
C LYS A 92 -9.28 -18.59 -7.09
N GLN A 93 -10.05 -18.36 -6.03
CA GLN A 93 -10.97 -17.22 -5.96
C GLN A 93 -10.18 -15.90 -5.88
N ALA A 94 -9.15 -15.85 -5.03
CA ALA A 94 -8.29 -14.69 -4.88
C ALA A 94 -7.59 -14.33 -6.20
N LEU A 95 -7.04 -15.32 -6.91
CA LEU A 95 -6.38 -15.12 -8.20
C LEU A 95 -7.34 -14.57 -9.26
N VAL A 96 -8.50 -15.20 -9.42
CA VAL A 96 -9.49 -14.77 -10.43
C VAL A 96 -10.00 -13.36 -10.10
N ILE A 97 -10.32 -13.09 -8.84
CA ILE A 97 -10.82 -11.78 -8.42
C ILE A 97 -9.71 -10.73 -8.55
N GLY A 98 -8.49 -10.99 -8.08
CA GLY A 98 -7.36 -10.08 -8.14
C GLY A 98 -7.04 -9.64 -9.57
N VAL A 99 -6.89 -10.60 -10.50
CA VAL A 99 -6.60 -10.30 -11.90
C VAL A 99 -7.78 -9.57 -12.58
N PHE A 100 -8.99 -10.10 -12.43
CA PHE A 100 -10.13 -9.56 -13.15
C PHE A 100 -10.50 -8.13 -12.71
N GLN A 101 -10.47 -7.84 -11.39
CA GLN A 101 -10.78 -6.51 -10.89
C GLN A 101 -9.72 -5.47 -11.32
N ALA A 102 -8.45 -5.85 -11.40
CA ALA A 102 -7.38 -4.98 -11.86
C ALA A 102 -7.58 -4.61 -13.34
N LEU A 103 -7.83 -5.59 -14.20
CA LEU A 103 -8.08 -5.37 -15.63
C LEU A 103 -9.34 -4.54 -15.90
N VAL A 104 -10.42 -4.79 -15.13
CA VAL A 104 -11.65 -4.00 -15.25
C VAL A 104 -11.43 -2.57 -14.78
N ALA A 105 -10.66 -2.35 -13.72
CA ALA A 105 -10.31 -0.99 -13.28
C ALA A 105 -9.54 -0.22 -14.36
N THR A 106 -8.52 -0.85 -14.98
CA THR A 106 -7.78 -0.30 -16.11
C THR A 106 -8.73 0.08 -17.24
N LEU A 107 -9.55 -0.87 -17.69
CA LEU A 107 -10.48 -0.65 -18.80
C LEU A 107 -11.45 0.52 -18.53
N PHE A 108 -12.01 0.62 -17.33
CA PHE A 108 -12.94 1.71 -16.98
C PHE A 108 -12.25 3.07 -16.99
N VAL A 109 -11.03 3.14 -16.47
CA VAL A 109 -10.26 4.39 -16.49
C VAL A 109 -9.83 4.75 -17.89
N ASP A 110 -9.32 3.80 -18.67
CA ASP A 110 -8.93 4.01 -20.07
C ASP A 110 -10.10 4.54 -20.90
N LEU A 111 -11.27 3.90 -20.80
CA LEU A 111 -12.46 4.34 -21.56
C LEU A 111 -12.92 5.75 -21.13
N ALA A 112 -12.91 6.05 -19.83
CA ALA A 112 -13.32 7.35 -19.33
C ALA A 112 -12.34 8.46 -19.73
N LEU A 113 -11.05 8.22 -19.55
CA LEU A 113 -10.03 9.21 -19.91
C LEU A 113 -9.86 9.33 -21.42
N TYR A 114 -10.08 8.25 -22.20
CA TYR A 114 -10.14 8.32 -23.66
C TYR A 114 -11.30 9.21 -24.15
N ALA A 115 -12.46 9.13 -23.50
CA ALA A 115 -13.57 10.06 -23.79
C ALA A 115 -13.18 11.51 -23.48
N VAL A 116 -12.45 11.76 -22.37
CA VAL A 116 -11.90 13.10 -22.07
C VAL A 116 -10.90 13.54 -23.13
N TYR A 117 -9.99 12.65 -23.55
CA TYR A 117 -9.03 12.91 -24.63
C TYR A 117 -9.75 13.32 -25.93
N CYS A 118 -10.83 12.62 -26.33
CA CYS A 118 -11.59 12.96 -27.53
C CYS A 118 -12.30 14.33 -27.42
N LEU A 119 -12.70 14.75 -26.22
CA LEU A 119 -13.37 16.03 -25.97
C LEU A 119 -12.39 17.19 -25.79
N MET A 120 -11.20 16.90 -25.22
CA MET A 120 -10.20 17.92 -24.84
C MET A 120 -8.78 17.43 -25.20
N PRO A 121 -8.43 17.25 -26.46
CA PRO A 121 -7.14 16.70 -26.89
C PRO A 121 -5.93 17.56 -26.48
N ASP A 122 -6.15 18.86 -26.26
CA ASP A 122 -5.10 19.78 -25.79
C ASP A 122 -4.77 19.63 -24.32
N LYS A 123 -5.57 18.89 -23.54
CA LYS A 123 -5.41 18.74 -22.10
C LYS A 123 -4.95 17.36 -21.65
N LEU A 124 -5.13 16.35 -22.47
CA LEU A 124 -4.78 14.97 -22.18
C LEU A 124 -4.25 14.29 -23.45
N SER A 125 -3.15 13.56 -23.33
CA SER A 125 -2.56 12.79 -24.42
C SER A 125 -2.91 11.29 -24.32
N LEU A 126 -2.82 10.55 -25.43
CA LEU A 126 -3.08 9.12 -25.43
C LEU A 126 -2.08 8.33 -24.55
N PRO A 127 -0.77 8.63 -24.51
CA PRO A 127 0.16 8.04 -23.57
C PRO A 127 -0.26 8.23 -22.09
N GLN A 128 -0.78 9.41 -21.76
CA GLN A 128 -1.27 9.70 -20.40
C GLN A 128 -2.49 8.85 -20.05
N VAL A 129 -3.45 8.70 -20.97
CA VAL A 129 -4.64 7.85 -20.78
C VAL A 129 -4.24 6.43 -20.43
N ILE A 130 -3.43 5.79 -21.30
CA ILE A 130 -3.03 4.38 -21.15
C ILE A 130 -2.22 4.17 -19.85
N THR A 131 -1.34 5.12 -19.51
CA THR A 131 -0.52 5.02 -18.30
C THR A 131 -1.36 5.19 -17.03
N LEU A 132 -2.28 6.15 -17.00
CA LEU A 132 -3.21 6.36 -15.87
C LEU A 132 -4.13 5.15 -15.66
N GLY A 133 -4.63 4.55 -16.73
CA GLY A 133 -5.43 3.33 -16.66
C GLY A 133 -4.66 2.17 -16.02
N ALA A 134 -3.39 2.01 -16.37
CA ALA A 134 -2.53 1.01 -15.75
C ALA A 134 -2.27 1.29 -14.25
N ILE A 135 -2.00 2.55 -13.89
CA ILE A 135 -1.82 2.97 -12.48
C ILE A 135 -3.09 2.71 -11.66
N ALA A 136 -4.27 2.70 -12.30
CA ALA A 136 -5.54 2.41 -11.62
C ALA A 136 -5.64 0.98 -11.05
N THR A 137 -4.79 0.06 -11.49
CA THR A 137 -4.71 -1.31 -10.92
C THR A 137 -4.26 -1.31 -9.46
N ALA A 138 -3.31 -0.44 -9.08
CA ALA A 138 -2.64 -0.46 -7.80
C ALA A 138 -3.60 -0.31 -6.62
N THR A 139 -3.43 -1.14 -5.58
CA THR A 139 -4.13 -1.07 -4.29
C THR A 139 -3.10 -0.86 -3.19
N ALA A 140 -3.44 -0.14 -2.12
CA ALA A 140 -2.54 0.09 -0.99
C ALA A 140 -2.64 -1.03 0.05
N PRO A 141 -1.67 -1.97 0.11
CA PRO A 141 -1.72 -3.09 1.06
C PRO A 141 -1.60 -2.60 2.51
N ALA A 142 -0.72 -1.63 2.75
CA ALA A 142 -0.42 -1.11 4.08
C ALA A 142 -1.66 -0.54 4.78
N ALA A 143 -2.42 0.32 4.10
CA ALA A 143 -3.62 0.94 4.65
C ALA A 143 -4.68 -0.10 5.00
N THR A 144 -4.90 -1.07 4.14
CA THR A 144 -5.86 -2.16 4.33
C THR A 144 -5.46 -3.06 5.49
N LEU A 145 -4.19 -3.50 5.56
CA LEU A 145 -3.66 -4.32 6.65
C LEU A 145 -3.80 -3.63 8.01
N MET A 146 -3.48 -2.34 8.08
CA MET A 146 -3.59 -1.58 9.32
C MET A 146 -5.03 -1.50 9.83
N VAL A 147 -6.02 -1.39 8.94
CA VAL A 147 -7.45 -1.45 9.33
C VAL A 147 -7.81 -2.83 9.85
N VAL A 148 -7.42 -3.90 9.12
CA VAL A 148 -7.65 -5.29 9.55
C VAL A 148 -7.08 -5.53 10.94
N ARG A 149 -5.84 -5.12 11.20
CA ARG A 149 -5.16 -5.30 12.50
C ARG A 149 -5.74 -4.43 13.60
N GLN A 150 -6.00 -3.15 13.33
CA GLN A 150 -6.55 -2.22 14.31
C GLN A 150 -7.89 -2.70 14.87
N TYR A 151 -8.76 -3.21 14.00
CA TYR A 151 -10.09 -3.68 14.37
C TYR A 151 -10.16 -5.18 14.60
N LYS A 152 -9.03 -5.89 14.47
CA LYS A 152 -8.94 -7.36 14.60
C LYS A 152 -9.98 -8.05 13.72
N ALA A 153 -10.13 -7.58 12.48
CA ALA A 153 -11.07 -8.14 11.52
C ALA A 153 -10.70 -9.60 11.25
N LYS A 154 -11.68 -10.48 11.31
CA LYS A 154 -11.55 -11.91 11.02
C LYS A 154 -12.83 -12.42 10.40
N GLY A 155 -12.70 -13.07 9.25
CA GLY A 155 -13.84 -13.66 8.56
C GLY A 155 -13.58 -13.88 7.06
N PRO A 156 -14.56 -14.43 6.35
CA PRO A 156 -14.40 -14.86 4.97
C PRO A 156 -14.01 -13.74 4.00
N LEU A 157 -14.39 -12.47 4.28
CA LEU A 157 -13.98 -11.35 3.45
C LEU A 157 -12.51 -11.01 3.68
N THR A 158 -12.08 -10.96 4.95
CA THR A 158 -10.68 -10.70 5.32
C THR A 158 -9.74 -11.76 4.77
N ASP A 159 -10.15 -13.05 4.82
CA ASP A 159 -9.38 -14.19 4.32
C ASP A 159 -9.14 -14.12 2.80
N LEU A 160 -10.05 -13.51 2.04
CA LEU A 160 -9.89 -13.25 0.61
C LEU A 160 -9.18 -11.93 0.33
N LEU A 161 -9.41 -10.92 1.14
CA LEU A 161 -8.89 -9.57 0.93
C LEU A 161 -7.36 -9.53 0.92
N LEU A 162 -6.72 -10.12 1.93
CA LEU A 162 -5.26 -10.07 2.07
C LEU A 162 -4.53 -10.72 0.88
N PRO A 163 -4.89 -11.95 0.43
CA PRO A 163 -4.32 -12.53 -0.78
C PRO A 163 -4.55 -11.69 -2.05
N ILE A 164 -5.73 -11.11 -2.21
CA ILE A 164 -6.03 -10.28 -3.38
C ILE A 164 -5.15 -9.04 -3.42
N VAL A 165 -5.04 -8.33 -2.29
CA VAL A 165 -4.24 -7.10 -2.20
C VAL A 165 -2.77 -7.37 -2.53
N ALA A 166 -2.24 -8.50 -2.10
CA ALA A 166 -0.86 -8.87 -2.43
C ALA A 166 -0.67 -9.28 -3.91
N LEU A 167 -1.66 -9.95 -4.50
CA LEU A 167 -1.63 -10.26 -5.93
C LEU A 167 -1.76 -9.01 -6.79
N ASP A 168 -2.47 -8.00 -6.32
CA ASP A 168 -2.65 -6.72 -7.01
C ASP A 168 -1.33 -6.04 -7.37
N ASP A 169 -0.32 -6.13 -6.52
CA ASP A 169 0.98 -5.53 -6.78
C ASP A 169 1.66 -6.19 -7.98
N ALA A 170 1.68 -7.53 -8.04
CA ALA A 170 2.26 -8.26 -9.17
C ALA A 170 1.47 -8.04 -10.46
N VAL A 171 0.14 -8.12 -10.41
CA VAL A 171 -0.73 -7.87 -11.57
C VAL A 171 -0.59 -6.43 -12.03
N GLY A 172 -0.57 -5.46 -11.09
CA GLY A 172 -0.42 -4.04 -11.37
C GLY A 172 0.88 -3.72 -12.09
N LEU A 173 2.00 -4.30 -11.65
CA LEU A 173 3.31 -4.12 -12.28
C LEU A 173 3.32 -4.66 -13.72
N ILE A 174 2.71 -5.83 -13.98
CA ILE A 174 2.63 -6.39 -15.33
C ILE A 174 1.77 -5.49 -16.25
N VAL A 175 0.58 -5.09 -15.79
CA VAL A 175 -0.32 -4.22 -16.56
C VAL A 175 0.36 -2.88 -16.84
N PHE A 176 0.99 -2.29 -15.82
CA PHE A 176 1.72 -1.03 -15.96
C PHE A 176 2.88 -1.14 -16.96
N ALA A 177 3.68 -2.19 -16.87
CA ALA A 177 4.82 -2.37 -17.77
C ALA A 177 4.40 -2.45 -19.23
N ILE A 178 3.33 -3.21 -19.53
CA ILE A 178 2.78 -3.32 -20.90
C ILE A 178 2.24 -1.98 -21.36
N SER A 179 1.42 -1.33 -20.55
CA SER A 179 0.75 -0.06 -20.88
C SER A 179 1.78 1.08 -21.02
N PHE A 180 2.73 1.17 -20.10
CA PHE A 180 3.80 2.16 -20.13
C PHE A 180 4.72 1.98 -21.34
N GLY A 181 5.02 0.74 -21.70
CA GLY A 181 5.79 0.43 -22.92
C GLY A 181 5.05 0.87 -24.19
N ILE A 182 3.74 0.67 -24.26
CA ILE A 182 2.92 1.20 -25.37
C ILE A 182 2.96 2.74 -25.37
N ALA A 183 2.78 3.37 -24.21
CA ALA A 183 2.85 4.83 -24.05
C ALA A 183 4.20 5.39 -24.50
N LYS A 184 5.31 4.77 -24.05
CA LYS A 184 6.67 5.15 -24.44
C LYS A 184 6.90 5.02 -25.95
N THR A 185 6.37 3.97 -26.56
CA THR A 185 6.41 3.78 -28.01
C THR A 185 5.69 4.88 -28.76
N LEU A 186 4.54 5.34 -28.27
CA LEU A 186 3.79 6.44 -28.86
C LEU A 186 4.54 7.78 -28.78
N VAL A 187 5.36 7.97 -27.74
CA VAL A 187 6.16 9.21 -27.55
C VAL A 187 7.48 9.15 -28.29
N VAL A 188 8.22 8.05 -28.22
CA VAL A 188 9.61 7.94 -28.71
C VAL A 188 9.67 7.29 -30.10
N GLY A 189 8.67 6.53 -30.50
CA GLY A 189 8.59 5.85 -31.80
C GLY A 189 9.43 4.57 -31.92
N THR A 190 10.06 4.09 -30.83
CA THR A 190 10.87 2.85 -30.81
C THR A 190 10.29 1.85 -29.81
N VAL A 191 10.17 0.58 -30.23
CA VAL A 191 9.68 -0.52 -29.39
C VAL A 191 10.86 -1.25 -28.78
N ASP A 192 10.96 -1.22 -27.44
CA ASP A 192 11.89 -2.05 -26.67
C ASP A 192 11.13 -3.13 -25.89
N LEU A 193 10.97 -4.31 -26.52
CA LEU A 193 10.27 -5.45 -25.93
C LEU A 193 10.94 -5.97 -24.65
N VAL A 194 12.26 -5.79 -24.51
CA VAL A 194 12.99 -6.21 -23.31
C VAL A 194 12.57 -5.37 -22.11
N SER A 195 12.60 -4.06 -22.25
CA SER A 195 12.19 -3.14 -21.19
C SER A 195 10.70 -3.24 -20.84
N ILE A 196 9.84 -3.56 -21.82
CA ILE A 196 8.39 -3.60 -21.65
C ILE A 196 7.91 -4.88 -20.97
N ILE A 197 8.47 -6.03 -21.34
CA ILE A 197 7.95 -7.34 -20.92
C ILE A 197 8.94 -8.08 -20.03
N ILE A 198 10.21 -8.16 -20.44
CA ILE A 198 11.20 -9.01 -19.79
C ILE A 198 11.59 -8.42 -18.43
N ASN A 199 11.93 -7.15 -18.34
CA ASN A 199 12.41 -6.55 -17.09
C ASN A 199 11.39 -6.68 -15.94
N PRO A 200 10.07 -6.39 -16.09
CA PRO A 200 9.09 -6.58 -15.00
C PRO A 200 8.91 -8.04 -14.61
N LEU A 201 8.95 -8.96 -15.57
CA LEU A 201 8.86 -10.39 -15.26
C LEU A 201 10.10 -10.86 -14.49
N VAL A 202 11.28 -10.38 -14.88
CA VAL A 202 12.53 -10.63 -14.15
C VAL A 202 12.49 -10.04 -12.76
N GLU A 203 12.02 -8.80 -12.59
CA GLU A 203 11.87 -8.15 -11.30
C GLU A 203 10.97 -8.96 -10.36
N ILE A 204 9.78 -9.39 -10.83
CA ILE A 204 8.87 -10.20 -10.04
C ILE A 204 9.50 -11.55 -9.68
N PHE A 205 10.08 -12.24 -10.67
CA PHE A 205 10.67 -13.56 -10.45
C PHE A 205 11.87 -13.49 -9.49
N CYS A 206 12.78 -12.54 -9.70
CA CYS A 206 13.97 -12.36 -8.86
C CYS A 206 13.58 -11.94 -7.45
N SER A 207 12.54 -11.07 -7.28
CA SER A 207 12.03 -10.67 -5.97
C SER A 207 11.45 -11.85 -5.19
N LEU A 208 10.62 -12.66 -5.83
CA LEU A 208 10.04 -13.85 -5.19
C LEU A 208 11.12 -14.89 -4.84
N LEU A 209 12.10 -15.08 -5.72
CA LEU A 209 13.22 -16.00 -5.50
C LEU A 209 14.10 -15.52 -4.32
N LEU A 210 14.52 -14.26 -4.33
CA LEU A 210 15.32 -13.67 -3.26
C LEU A 210 14.62 -13.75 -1.90
N GLY A 211 13.34 -13.35 -1.85
CA GLY A 211 12.52 -13.43 -0.63
C GLY A 211 12.37 -14.86 -0.13
N SER A 212 12.21 -15.84 -1.05
CA SER A 212 12.13 -17.25 -0.69
C SER A 212 13.42 -17.78 -0.08
N ILE A 213 14.56 -17.47 -0.67
CA ILE A 213 15.88 -17.87 -0.19
C ILE A 213 16.13 -17.28 1.20
N LEU A 214 15.88 -15.97 1.36
CA LEU A 214 16.08 -15.29 2.65
C LEU A 214 15.13 -15.82 3.72
N GLY A 215 13.87 -16.11 3.40
CA GLY A 215 12.90 -16.70 4.31
C GLY A 215 13.29 -18.11 4.77
N TRP A 216 13.81 -18.90 3.85
CA TRP A 216 14.36 -20.22 4.19
C TRP A 216 15.59 -20.10 5.09
N ILE A 217 16.54 -19.21 4.78
CA ILE A 217 17.75 -18.98 5.59
C ILE A 217 17.34 -18.49 6.99
N LEU A 218 16.44 -17.52 7.09
CA LEU A 218 15.92 -17.04 8.37
C LEU A 218 15.39 -18.19 9.21
N THR A 219 14.55 -19.05 8.63
CA THR A 219 13.97 -20.20 9.33
C THR A 219 15.03 -21.21 9.82
N GLN A 220 16.12 -21.41 9.06
CA GLN A 220 17.21 -22.30 9.53
C GLN A 220 18.01 -21.66 10.67
N LEU A 221 18.30 -20.36 10.58
CA LEU A 221 19.05 -19.63 11.60
C LEU A 221 18.26 -19.48 12.91
N GLU A 222 16.92 -19.35 12.84
CA GLU A 222 16.04 -19.35 14.02
C GLU A 222 16.24 -20.56 14.93
N LYS A 223 16.55 -21.73 14.36
CA LYS A 223 16.78 -22.97 15.10
C LYS A 223 18.05 -22.93 15.97
N LEU A 224 18.99 -22.03 15.67
CA LEU A 224 20.22 -21.86 16.43
C LEU A 224 20.01 -21.12 17.76
N PHE A 225 18.88 -20.45 17.92
CA PHE A 225 18.60 -19.63 19.10
C PHE A 225 17.48 -20.23 19.94
N ASN A 226 17.66 -20.26 21.27
CA ASN A 226 16.65 -20.74 22.22
C ASN A 226 15.82 -19.61 22.85
N SER A 227 16.30 -18.36 22.78
CA SER A 227 15.64 -17.20 23.36
C SER A 227 14.70 -16.51 22.34
N ASN A 228 13.45 -16.29 22.72
CA ASN A 228 12.49 -15.56 21.89
C ASN A 228 12.97 -14.13 21.55
N THR A 229 13.71 -13.48 22.46
CA THR A 229 14.29 -12.16 22.20
C THR A 229 15.33 -12.22 21.09
N ASN A 230 16.23 -13.21 21.10
CA ASN A 230 17.26 -13.36 20.07
C ASN A 230 16.64 -13.70 18.72
N ARG A 231 15.60 -14.55 18.69
CA ARG A 231 14.85 -14.89 17.49
C ARG A 231 14.16 -13.66 16.91
N LEU A 232 13.50 -12.86 17.76
CA LEU A 232 12.89 -11.60 17.32
C LEU A 232 13.94 -10.64 16.73
N ASN A 233 15.09 -10.48 17.39
CA ASN A 233 16.18 -9.65 16.87
C ASN A 233 16.69 -10.17 15.52
N LEU A 234 16.78 -11.48 15.35
CA LEU A 234 17.16 -12.11 14.08
C LEU A 234 16.14 -11.80 12.97
N SER A 235 14.86 -11.98 13.25
CA SER A 235 13.77 -11.66 12.30
C SER A 235 13.82 -10.18 11.88
N ILE A 236 14.01 -9.27 12.85
CA ILE A 236 14.15 -7.83 12.59
C ILE A 236 15.38 -7.56 11.71
N ALA A 237 16.54 -8.15 12.04
CA ALA A 237 17.77 -7.98 11.26
C ALA A 237 17.61 -8.50 9.82
N PHE A 238 16.86 -9.60 9.62
CA PHE A 238 16.58 -10.14 8.30
C PHE A 238 15.68 -9.24 7.47
N VAL A 239 14.70 -8.57 8.06
CA VAL A 239 13.89 -7.59 7.32
C VAL A 239 14.77 -6.41 6.87
N PHE A 240 15.63 -5.87 7.75
CA PHE A 240 16.59 -4.82 7.35
C PHE A 240 17.50 -5.29 6.22
N LEU A 241 18.07 -6.49 6.33
CA LEU A 241 18.91 -7.09 5.30
C LEU A 241 18.17 -7.22 3.97
N THR A 242 16.92 -7.70 4.05
CA THR A 242 16.07 -7.91 2.87
C THR A 242 15.75 -6.60 2.16
N VAL A 243 15.39 -5.56 2.92
CA VAL A 243 15.18 -4.21 2.36
C VAL A 243 16.46 -3.71 1.71
N SER A 244 17.61 -3.84 2.39
CA SER A 244 18.91 -3.40 1.83
C SER A 244 19.27 -4.15 0.53
N LEU A 245 19.06 -5.46 0.48
CA LEU A 245 19.34 -6.26 -0.72
C LEU A 245 18.35 -5.95 -1.86
N SER A 246 17.12 -5.62 -1.55
CA SER A 246 16.12 -5.24 -2.57
C SER A 246 16.38 -3.88 -3.21
N MET A 247 17.21 -3.03 -2.60
CA MET A 247 17.65 -1.76 -3.18
C MET A 247 18.81 -1.91 -4.18
N LEU A 248 19.29 -3.13 -4.38
CA LEU A 248 20.33 -3.41 -5.39
C LEU A 248 19.68 -3.44 -6.77
N ASP A 249 20.32 -2.78 -7.72
CA ASP A 249 20.00 -2.89 -9.12
C ASP A 249 21.27 -3.15 -9.96
N PHE A 250 21.15 -3.92 -11.02
CA PHE A 250 22.25 -4.22 -11.91
C PHE A 250 21.77 -4.67 -13.28
N HIS A 251 22.65 -4.62 -14.26
CA HIS A 251 22.35 -5.02 -15.63
C HIS A 251 23.06 -6.33 -15.98
N ILE A 252 22.34 -7.26 -16.59
CA ILE A 252 22.90 -8.47 -17.20
C ILE A 252 22.62 -8.40 -18.69
N GLY A 253 23.59 -7.91 -19.46
CA GLY A 253 23.40 -7.62 -20.88
C GLY A 253 22.32 -6.55 -21.10
N PRO A 254 21.29 -6.81 -21.93
CA PRO A 254 20.20 -5.86 -22.17
C PRO A 254 19.12 -5.88 -21.08
N VAL A 255 19.16 -6.82 -20.13
CA VAL A 255 18.14 -6.99 -19.10
C VAL A 255 18.54 -6.21 -17.85
N HIS A 256 17.62 -5.35 -17.38
CA HIS A 256 17.73 -4.68 -16.09
C HIS A 256 17.16 -5.57 -14.99
N VAL A 257 17.99 -5.94 -14.02
CA VAL A 257 17.58 -6.73 -12.86
C VAL A 257 17.43 -5.80 -11.67
N SER A 258 16.23 -5.57 -11.27
CA SER A 258 15.81 -4.84 -10.08
C SER A 258 14.97 -5.74 -9.16
N PHE A 259 14.71 -5.28 -7.96
CA PHE A 259 13.90 -6.01 -6.97
C PHE A 259 12.80 -5.09 -6.44
N SER A 260 11.61 -5.62 -6.31
CA SER A 260 10.54 -4.95 -5.57
C SER A 260 10.70 -5.25 -4.08
N SER A 261 11.07 -4.27 -3.29
CA SER A 261 11.21 -4.37 -1.82
C SER A 261 9.97 -4.99 -1.17
N LEU A 262 8.79 -4.59 -1.63
CA LEU A 262 7.53 -5.10 -1.15
C LEU A 262 7.38 -6.61 -1.43
N LEU A 263 7.64 -7.06 -2.66
CA LEU A 263 7.53 -8.47 -3.04
C LEU A 263 8.58 -9.34 -2.33
N VAL A 264 9.83 -8.87 -2.20
CA VAL A 264 10.90 -9.60 -1.49
C VAL A 264 10.55 -9.79 -0.03
N CYS A 265 10.16 -8.71 0.68
CA CYS A 265 9.81 -8.77 2.10
C CYS A 265 8.51 -9.57 2.35
N MET A 266 7.55 -9.46 1.45
CA MET A 266 6.31 -10.25 1.51
C MET A 266 6.61 -11.74 1.35
N MET A 267 7.46 -12.11 0.39
CA MET A 267 7.84 -13.52 0.18
C MET A 267 8.70 -14.06 1.32
N LEU A 268 9.58 -13.23 1.91
CA LEU A 268 10.30 -13.54 3.16
C LEU A 268 9.30 -13.96 4.25
N GLY A 269 8.26 -13.14 4.49
CA GLY A 269 7.22 -13.42 5.49
C GLY A 269 6.41 -14.67 5.18
N THR A 270 6.04 -14.85 3.89
CA THR A 270 5.29 -16.02 3.42
C THR A 270 6.05 -17.32 3.66
N VAL A 271 7.33 -17.38 3.30
CA VAL A 271 8.15 -18.58 3.53
C VAL A 271 8.36 -18.83 5.02
N PHE A 272 8.67 -17.76 5.76
CA PHE A 272 8.88 -17.85 7.20
C PHE A 272 7.65 -18.39 7.93
N CYS A 273 6.45 -17.87 7.68
CA CYS A 273 5.22 -18.30 8.38
C CYS A 273 4.80 -19.73 8.05
N ASN A 274 5.20 -20.26 6.88
CA ASN A 274 4.85 -21.62 6.48
C ASN A 274 5.86 -22.69 6.89
N ILE A 275 7.11 -22.31 7.16
CA ILE A 275 8.17 -23.27 7.50
C ILE A 275 8.58 -23.19 8.97
N CYS A 276 8.48 -22.01 9.61
CA CYS A 276 8.88 -21.83 11.01
C CYS A 276 7.73 -22.18 11.97
N PRO A 277 7.89 -23.18 12.87
CA PRO A 277 6.83 -23.55 13.83
C PRO A 277 6.50 -22.47 14.86
N LEU A 278 7.41 -21.52 15.09
CA LEU A 278 7.27 -20.43 16.06
C LEU A 278 6.87 -19.09 15.42
N ALA A 279 6.52 -19.11 14.14
CA ALA A 279 6.25 -17.89 13.37
C ALA A 279 5.16 -17.01 14.02
N ASP A 280 4.05 -17.58 14.50
CA ASP A 280 2.94 -16.82 15.08
C ASP A 280 3.36 -16.04 16.35
N ASP A 281 4.18 -16.64 17.22
CA ASP A 281 4.68 -15.98 18.44
C ASP A 281 5.68 -14.86 18.09
N LEU A 282 6.59 -15.12 17.16
CA LEU A 282 7.60 -14.16 16.72
C LEU A 282 6.96 -12.98 15.97
N MET A 283 5.97 -13.24 15.12
CA MET A 283 5.21 -12.20 14.43
C MET A 283 4.45 -11.31 15.41
N SER A 284 3.84 -11.87 16.46
CA SER A 284 3.18 -11.07 17.51
C SER A 284 4.17 -10.16 18.26
N GLY A 285 5.41 -10.58 18.41
CA GLY A 285 6.51 -9.78 18.96
C GLY A 285 6.95 -8.67 18.00
N ALA A 286 7.15 -9.01 16.74
CA ALA A 286 7.52 -8.08 15.68
C ALA A 286 6.47 -6.96 15.50
N ASP A 287 5.18 -7.29 15.52
CA ASP A 287 4.08 -6.32 15.41
C ASP A 287 4.08 -5.26 16.52
N LYS A 288 4.46 -5.65 17.75
CA LYS A 288 4.56 -4.68 18.85
C LYS A 288 5.74 -3.74 18.65
N TRP A 289 6.85 -4.24 18.15
CA TRP A 289 8.06 -3.46 17.91
C TRP A 289 7.90 -2.53 16.69
N THR A 290 7.24 -2.98 15.63
CA THR A 290 7.07 -2.24 14.38
C THR A 290 5.96 -1.18 14.43
N SER A 291 5.11 -1.18 15.45
CA SER A 291 4.01 -0.22 15.59
C SER A 291 4.42 1.26 15.43
N PRO A 292 5.55 1.75 16.02
CA PRO A 292 6.02 3.12 15.79
C PRO A 292 6.48 3.37 14.34
N LEU A 293 7.07 2.37 13.69
CA LEU A 293 7.50 2.48 12.28
C LEU A 293 6.29 2.64 11.36
N PHE A 294 5.20 1.93 11.62
CA PHE A 294 3.95 2.07 10.87
C PHE A 294 3.34 3.47 11.04
N ALA A 295 3.36 4.00 12.26
CA ALA A 295 2.91 5.37 12.50
C ALA A 295 3.77 6.38 11.73
N LEU A 296 5.10 6.23 11.77
CA LEU A 296 6.03 7.07 11.01
C LEU A 296 5.78 6.98 9.51
N PHE A 297 5.64 5.77 8.96
CA PHE A 297 5.37 5.56 7.54
C PHE A 297 4.17 6.39 7.07
N PHE A 298 3.03 6.29 7.77
CA PHE A 298 1.82 7.01 7.36
C PHE A 298 1.92 8.52 7.62
N VAL A 299 2.63 8.98 8.65
CA VAL A 299 2.87 10.42 8.87
C VAL A 299 3.78 10.98 7.79
N ILE A 300 4.85 10.27 7.43
CA ILE A 300 5.76 10.70 6.36
C ILE A 300 5.01 10.69 5.02
N SER A 301 4.26 9.62 4.69
CA SER A 301 3.42 9.56 3.49
C SER A 301 2.44 10.74 3.41
N GLY A 302 1.81 11.11 4.53
CA GLY A 302 0.95 12.29 4.60
C GLY A 302 1.70 13.61 4.35
N ALA A 303 2.93 13.73 4.85
CA ALA A 303 3.75 14.91 4.64
C ALA A 303 4.33 15.03 3.22
N GLU A 304 4.45 13.93 2.51
CA GLU A 304 4.87 13.88 1.10
C GLU A 304 3.78 14.33 0.13
N LEU A 305 2.51 14.39 0.56
CA LEU A 305 1.40 14.74 -0.31
C LEU A 305 1.50 16.19 -0.80
N GLU A 306 1.46 16.37 -2.11
CA GLU A 306 1.54 17.68 -2.77
C GLU A 306 0.15 18.33 -2.85
N LEU A 307 -0.19 19.18 -1.87
CA LEU A 307 -1.49 19.89 -1.88
C LEU A 307 -1.61 20.93 -3.02
N GLY A 308 -0.50 21.32 -3.64
CA GLY A 308 -0.49 22.24 -4.78
C GLY A 308 -1.28 21.76 -5.98
N VAL A 309 -1.45 20.45 -6.16
CA VAL A 309 -2.23 19.86 -7.26
C VAL A 309 -3.71 20.25 -7.24
N PHE A 310 -4.26 20.69 -6.10
CA PHE A 310 -5.63 21.18 -5.99
C PHE A 310 -5.85 22.57 -6.59
N LEU A 311 -4.78 23.30 -6.92
CA LEU A 311 -4.87 24.64 -7.50
C LEU A 311 -5.13 24.59 -9.02
N ASP A 312 -4.85 23.47 -9.70
CA ASP A 312 -5.12 23.29 -11.12
C ASP A 312 -6.47 22.61 -11.34
N ILE A 313 -7.43 23.39 -11.85
CA ILE A 313 -8.81 22.91 -12.09
C ILE A 313 -8.85 21.75 -13.08
N ALA A 314 -7.97 21.73 -14.09
CA ALA A 314 -7.94 20.63 -15.07
C ALA A 314 -7.50 19.34 -14.41
N ILE A 315 -6.46 19.37 -13.57
CA ILE A 315 -6.00 18.22 -12.79
C ILE A 315 -7.10 17.73 -11.86
N VAL A 316 -7.79 18.64 -11.17
CA VAL A 316 -8.90 18.28 -10.27
C VAL A 316 -10.04 17.58 -11.02
N ILE A 317 -10.46 18.11 -12.17
CA ILE A 317 -11.55 17.50 -12.97
C ILE A 317 -11.13 16.11 -13.47
N ILE A 318 -9.96 15.99 -14.09
CA ILE A 318 -9.46 14.70 -14.61
C ILE A 318 -9.23 13.73 -13.45
N GLY A 319 -8.69 14.19 -12.33
CA GLY A 319 -8.50 13.40 -11.12
C GLY A 319 -9.81 12.88 -10.51
N ILE A 320 -10.88 13.69 -10.49
CA ILE A 320 -12.20 13.25 -10.05
C ILE A 320 -12.76 12.18 -11.01
N ILE A 321 -12.62 12.35 -12.32
CA ILE A 321 -13.02 11.33 -13.30
C ILE A 321 -12.24 10.04 -13.05
N TYR A 322 -10.92 10.12 -12.89
CA TYR A 322 -10.07 8.98 -12.56
C TYR A 322 -10.55 8.25 -11.29
N ILE A 323 -10.79 8.98 -10.19
CA ILE A 323 -11.27 8.42 -8.93
C ILE A 323 -12.60 7.69 -9.09
N ILE A 324 -13.57 8.31 -9.77
CA ILE A 324 -14.91 7.72 -9.97
C ILE A 324 -14.80 6.45 -10.79
N PHE A 325 -14.15 6.49 -11.95
CA PHE A 325 -14.10 5.35 -12.86
C PHE A 325 -13.20 4.23 -12.35
N ARG A 326 -12.10 4.54 -11.66
CA ARG A 326 -11.31 3.54 -10.93
C ARG A 326 -12.14 2.86 -9.84
N SER A 327 -12.85 3.62 -9.02
CA SER A 327 -13.70 3.06 -7.96
C SER A 327 -14.81 2.17 -8.52
N LEU A 328 -15.46 2.60 -9.61
CA LEU A 328 -16.48 1.81 -10.31
C LEU A 328 -15.86 0.53 -10.91
N GLY A 329 -14.72 0.64 -11.58
CA GLY A 329 -14.03 -0.50 -12.17
C GLY A 329 -13.59 -1.55 -11.12
N LYS A 330 -12.98 -1.10 -10.03
CA LYS A 330 -12.62 -1.96 -8.89
C LYS A 330 -13.86 -2.64 -8.29
N TYR A 331 -14.94 -1.90 -8.07
CA TYR A 331 -16.17 -2.43 -7.48
C TYR A 331 -16.87 -3.42 -8.42
N ILE A 332 -17.10 -3.05 -9.68
CA ILE A 332 -17.79 -3.88 -10.67
C ILE A 332 -16.96 -5.12 -11.00
N GLY A 333 -15.65 -4.95 -11.21
CA GLY A 333 -14.74 -6.06 -11.48
C GLY A 333 -14.72 -7.08 -10.34
N THR A 334 -14.62 -6.60 -9.10
CA THR A 334 -14.68 -7.45 -7.91
C THR A 334 -16.04 -8.13 -7.77
N PHE A 335 -17.13 -7.39 -7.91
CA PHE A 335 -18.49 -7.93 -7.81
C PHE A 335 -18.74 -9.04 -8.84
N ALA A 336 -18.40 -8.80 -10.12
CA ALA A 336 -18.60 -9.75 -11.20
C ALA A 336 -17.76 -11.04 -11.00
N SER A 337 -16.48 -10.89 -10.69
CA SER A 337 -15.57 -12.02 -10.48
C SER A 337 -15.85 -12.80 -9.20
N ALA A 338 -16.21 -12.13 -8.11
CA ALA A 338 -16.64 -12.78 -6.87
C ALA A 338 -17.95 -13.59 -7.08
N LYS A 339 -18.90 -13.03 -7.84
CA LYS A 339 -20.13 -13.75 -8.21
C LYS A 339 -19.83 -14.95 -9.13
N ALA A 340 -18.95 -14.79 -10.10
CA ALA A 340 -18.54 -15.88 -11.01
C ALA A 340 -17.83 -17.02 -10.25
N THR A 341 -17.04 -16.69 -9.24
CA THR A 341 -16.35 -17.64 -8.35
C THR A 341 -17.21 -18.17 -7.20
N LYS A 342 -18.51 -17.85 -7.20
CA LYS A 342 -19.50 -18.31 -6.22
C LYS A 342 -19.16 -17.92 -4.77
N CYS A 343 -18.61 -16.72 -4.57
CA CYS A 343 -18.43 -16.15 -3.24
C CYS A 343 -19.75 -15.83 -2.56
N SER A 344 -19.73 -15.66 -1.24
CA SER A 344 -20.91 -15.27 -0.47
C SER A 344 -21.42 -13.88 -0.88
N PRO A 345 -22.71 -13.57 -0.73
CA PRO A 345 -23.27 -12.26 -1.08
C PRO A 345 -22.58 -11.08 -0.37
N ALA A 346 -22.12 -11.29 0.86
CA ALA A 346 -21.39 -10.28 1.61
C ALA A 346 -20.03 -9.96 0.95
N ILE A 347 -19.28 -10.98 0.52
CA ILE A 347 -18.03 -10.81 -0.21
C ILE A 347 -18.28 -10.07 -1.53
N CYS A 348 -19.24 -10.53 -2.33
CA CYS A 348 -19.58 -9.87 -3.60
C CYS A 348 -19.89 -8.38 -3.41
N LYS A 349 -20.59 -8.01 -2.34
CA LYS A 349 -21.04 -6.64 -2.11
C LYS A 349 -19.96 -5.73 -1.53
N TYR A 350 -19.10 -6.24 -0.65
CA TYR A 350 -18.23 -5.38 0.16
C TYR A 350 -16.74 -5.48 -0.19
N LEU A 351 -16.29 -6.56 -0.82
CA LEU A 351 -14.86 -6.76 -1.13
C LEU A 351 -14.30 -5.66 -2.02
N GLY A 352 -15.02 -5.22 -3.07
CA GLY A 352 -14.55 -4.17 -3.97
C GLY A 352 -14.33 -2.81 -3.29
N ILE A 353 -15.07 -2.54 -2.20
CA ILE A 353 -14.91 -1.31 -1.42
C ILE A 353 -13.59 -1.33 -0.63
N THR A 354 -13.14 -2.50 -0.18
CA THR A 354 -11.89 -2.65 0.57
C THR A 354 -10.64 -2.56 -0.31
N LEU A 355 -10.80 -2.60 -1.64
CA LEU A 355 -9.73 -2.49 -2.64
C LEU A 355 -9.54 -1.05 -3.17
N LEU A 356 -10.28 -0.07 -2.63
CA LEU A 356 -10.18 1.33 -3.05
C LEU A 356 -8.90 2.06 -2.62
N PRO A 357 -8.30 1.81 -1.43
CA PRO A 357 -7.07 2.48 -1.03
C PRO A 357 -5.98 2.38 -2.11
N GLN A 358 -5.29 3.49 -2.38
CA GLN A 358 -4.22 3.57 -3.38
C GLN A 358 -3.07 4.41 -2.81
N ALA A 359 -1.83 3.90 -2.88
CA ALA A 359 -0.65 4.55 -2.32
C ALA A 359 0.65 4.07 -3.00
N GLY A 360 1.65 3.69 -2.24
CA GLY A 360 3.05 3.38 -2.58
C GLY A 360 3.32 2.85 -3.99
N VAL A 361 2.68 1.75 -4.39
CA VAL A 361 2.90 1.15 -5.73
C VAL A 361 2.48 2.12 -6.84
N ALA A 362 1.36 2.85 -6.68
CA ALA A 362 0.93 3.86 -7.64
C ALA A 362 1.95 5.00 -7.74
N LEU A 363 2.55 5.41 -6.61
CA LEU A 363 3.60 6.44 -6.60
C LEU A 363 4.88 5.94 -7.29
N GLY A 364 5.27 4.68 -7.07
CA GLY A 364 6.38 4.05 -7.79
C GLY A 364 6.16 4.02 -9.30
N MET A 365 4.96 3.63 -9.75
CA MET A 365 4.59 3.69 -11.17
C MET A 365 4.64 5.14 -11.72
N CYS A 366 4.23 6.13 -10.94
CA CYS A 366 4.33 7.54 -11.32
C CYS A 366 5.77 8.00 -11.49
N THR A 367 6.68 7.58 -10.62
CA THR A 367 8.11 7.88 -10.75
C THR A 367 8.67 7.34 -12.07
N THR A 368 8.29 6.12 -12.45
CA THR A 368 8.65 5.54 -13.74
C THR A 368 8.02 6.33 -14.90
N ALA A 369 6.75 6.76 -14.76
CA ALA A 369 6.05 7.53 -15.79
C ALA A 369 6.69 8.90 -16.06
N MET A 370 7.49 9.46 -15.14
CA MET A 370 8.26 10.69 -15.37
C MET A 370 9.24 10.57 -16.56
N GLN A 371 9.60 9.36 -16.98
CA GLN A 371 10.38 9.15 -18.21
C GLN A 371 9.66 9.59 -19.51
N LEU A 372 8.35 9.83 -19.45
CA LEU A 372 7.58 10.39 -20.57
C LEU A 372 7.69 11.94 -20.68
N GLY A 373 8.54 12.58 -19.87
CA GLY A 373 8.73 14.03 -19.89
C GLY A 373 7.52 14.80 -19.38
N GLU A 374 7.00 15.75 -20.19
CA GLU A 374 5.85 16.57 -19.79
C GLU A 374 4.58 15.73 -19.54
N ASP A 375 4.37 14.67 -20.31
CA ASP A 375 3.28 13.72 -20.09
C ASP A 375 3.35 13.07 -18.70
N GLY A 376 4.57 12.75 -18.25
CA GLY A 376 4.81 12.19 -16.93
C GLY A 376 4.41 13.10 -15.77
N ASN A 377 4.63 14.41 -15.91
CA ASN A 377 4.25 15.38 -14.89
C ASN A 377 2.73 15.41 -14.65
N LEU A 378 1.94 15.38 -15.72
CA LEU A 378 0.48 15.36 -15.61
C LEU A 378 -0.01 14.04 -14.99
N ILE A 379 0.55 12.91 -15.43
CA ILE A 379 0.25 11.58 -14.85
C ILE A 379 0.51 11.61 -13.34
N ARG A 380 1.68 12.11 -12.92
CA ARG A 380 2.06 12.22 -11.52
C ARG A 380 1.06 13.06 -10.73
N ASN A 381 0.72 14.23 -11.22
CA ASN A 381 -0.17 15.16 -10.52
C ASN A 381 -1.60 14.60 -10.37
N ILE A 382 -2.16 13.97 -11.41
CA ILE A 382 -3.46 13.31 -11.34
C ILE A 382 -3.44 12.14 -10.34
N THR A 383 -2.37 11.34 -10.36
CA THR A 383 -2.23 10.21 -9.44
C THR A 383 -2.05 10.67 -8.00
N LEU A 384 -1.22 11.70 -7.75
CA LEU A 384 -1.06 12.29 -6.41
C LEU A 384 -2.38 12.83 -5.86
N PHE A 385 -3.17 13.51 -6.70
CA PHE A 385 -4.51 13.96 -6.34
C PHE A 385 -5.40 12.78 -5.91
N ALA A 386 -5.42 11.71 -6.70
CA ALA A 386 -6.22 10.53 -6.40
C ALA A 386 -5.73 9.79 -5.14
N VAL A 387 -4.43 9.60 -5.01
CA VAL A 387 -3.79 8.95 -3.84
C VAL A 387 -4.16 9.70 -2.57
N LEU A 388 -4.07 11.04 -2.55
CA LEU A 388 -4.47 11.84 -1.40
C LEU A 388 -5.91 11.53 -0.95
N ILE A 389 -6.84 11.51 -1.89
CA ILE A 389 -8.26 11.22 -1.59
C ILE A 389 -8.43 9.78 -1.10
N TYR A 390 -7.79 8.82 -1.77
CA TYR A 390 -7.90 7.41 -1.38
C TYR A 390 -7.21 7.09 -0.06
N GLU A 391 -6.09 7.71 0.27
CA GLU A 391 -5.44 7.51 1.56
C GLU A 391 -6.25 8.09 2.72
N LEU A 392 -6.89 9.25 2.52
CA LEU A 392 -7.75 9.85 3.54
C LEU A 392 -9.04 9.06 3.79
N PHE A 393 -9.72 8.63 2.72
CA PHE A 393 -11.04 8.02 2.81
C PHE A 393 -11.02 6.49 2.71
N GLY A 394 -10.02 5.91 2.05
CA GLY A 394 -9.91 4.47 1.82
C GLY A 394 -9.95 3.62 3.08
N PRO A 395 -9.14 3.93 4.12
CA PRO A 395 -9.19 3.20 5.39
C PRO A 395 -10.56 3.25 6.07
N LEU A 396 -11.28 4.37 5.94
CA LEU A 396 -12.64 4.51 6.45
C LEU A 396 -13.61 3.58 5.70
N PHE A 397 -13.57 3.57 4.38
CA PHE A 397 -14.39 2.71 3.55
C PHE A 397 -14.09 1.23 3.78
N THR A 398 -12.81 0.85 3.90
CA THR A 398 -12.38 -0.50 4.26
C THR A 398 -12.98 -0.93 5.60
N ARG A 399 -12.90 -0.09 6.63
CA ARG A 399 -13.51 -0.37 7.93
C ARG A 399 -15.02 -0.54 7.83
N MET A 400 -15.71 0.35 7.10
CA MET A 400 -17.17 0.28 6.92
C MET A 400 -17.57 -1.02 6.22
N ALA A 401 -16.85 -1.41 5.17
CA ALA A 401 -17.09 -2.63 4.41
C ALA A 401 -16.87 -3.88 5.27
N LEU A 402 -15.77 -3.98 6.00
CA LEU A 402 -15.48 -5.09 6.92
C LEU A 402 -16.50 -5.20 8.06
N THR A 403 -16.98 -4.05 8.57
CA THR A 403 -18.04 -4.03 9.60
C THR A 403 -19.38 -4.52 9.02
N ALA A 404 -19.74 -4.06 7.81
CA ALA A 404 -20.98 -4.45 7.16
C ALA A 404 -20.97 -5.92 6.69
N ALA A 405 -19.79 -6.46 6.39
CA ALA A 405 -19.60 -7.89 6.07
C ALA A 405 -19.64 -8.78 7.32
N GLY A 406 -19.52 -8.21 8.53
CA GLY A 406 -19.52 -8.96 9.80
C GLY A 406 -18.13 -9.43 10.26
N ASP A 407 -17.06 -9.10 9.53
CA ASP A 407 -15.68 -9.46 9.87
C ASP A 407 -15.12 -8.61 11.03
N ILE A 408 -15.67 -7.39 11.24
CA ILE A 408 -15.41 -6.58 12.42
C ILE A 408 -16.62 -6.71 13.36
N LYS A 409 -16.43 -7.40 14.48
CA LYS A 409 -17.46 -7.55 15.50
C LYS A 409 -17.57 -6.27 16.34
N PRO A 410 -18.80 -5.76 16.61
CA PRO A 410 -18.97 -4.67 17.55
C PRO A 410 -18.44 -5.11 18.93
N ILE A 411 -17.72 -4.22 19.62
CA ILE A 411 -17.24 -4.47 20.97
C ILE A 411 -18.48 -4.65 21.85
N SER A 412 -18.68 -5.85 22.40
CA SER A 412 -19.79 -6.13 23.31
C SER A 412 -19.77 -5.17 24.50
N ASP A 413 -20.93 -4.75 24.97
CA ASP A 413 -21.03 -3.79 26.08
C ASP A 413 -20.38 -4.30 27.38
N GLU A 414 -20.28 -5.62 27.56
CA GLU A 414 -19.51 -6.24 28.64
C GLU A 414 -18.02 -5.93 28.58
N VAL A 415 -17.41 -5.92 27.38
CA VAL A 415 -15.98 -5.58 27.23
C VAL A 415 -15.75 -4.10 27.44
N LYS A 416 -16.73 -3.24 27.08
CA LYS A 416 -16.68 -1.81 27.38
C LYS A 416 -16.75 -1.56 28.89
N MET A 417 -17.63 -2.26 29.60
CA MET A 417 -17.75 -2.16 31.06
C MET A 417 -16.46 -2.63 31.77
N ARG A 418 -15.91 -3.78 31.40
CA ARG A 418 -14.63 -4.27 31.97
C ARG A 418 -13.46 -3.32 31.72
N ARG A 419 -13.42 -2.65 30.58
CA ARG A 419 -12.42 -1.62 30.27
C ARG A 419 -12.61 -0.36 31.11
N HIS A 420 -13.86 0.07 31.32
CA HIS A 420 -14.20 1.21 32.19
C HIS A 420 -13.86 0.94 33.65
N THR A 421 -14.12 -0.27 34.16
CA THR A 421 -13.79 -0.66 35.52
C THR A 421 -12.27 -0.70 35.74
N LYS A 422 -11.52 -1.32 34.82
CA LYS A 422 -10.03 -1.33 34.89
C LYS A 422 -9.41 0.07 34.79
N LEU A 423 -10.00 0.99 34.03
CA LEU A 423 -9.53 2.37 33.93
C LEU A 423 -9.86 3.20 35.18
N LYS A 424 -10.96 2.88 35.87
CA LYS A 424 -11.29 3.47 37.17
C LYS A 424 -10.32 3.00 38.24
N GLU A 425 -10.11 1.69 38.35
CA GLU A 425 -9.18 1.07 39.31
C GLU A 425 -7.72 1.55 39.13
N ALA A 426 -7.32 1.89 37.88
CA ALA A 426 -5.99 2.44 37.59
C ALA A 426 -5.88 3.95 37.84
N LYS A 427 -7.02 4.67 38.00
CA LYS A 427 -7.03 6.09 38.40
C LYS A 427 -7.11 6.27 39.91
N ASP A 428 -7.60 5.27 40.62
CA ASP A 428 -7.78 5.28 42.06
C ASP A 428 -6.56 4.69 42.80
N ARG A 429 -5.51 4.26 42.04
CA ARG A 429 -4.16 3.92 42.50
C ARG A 429 -3.16 5.02 42.13
#